data_16a39834320a6725bbda1e344d9be038
#
_entry.id   16a39834320a6725bbda1e344d9be038
#
_cell.length_a   1.000
_cell.length_b   1.000
_cell.length_c   1.000
_cell.angle_alpha   90.00
_cell.angle_beta   90.00
_cell.angle_gamma   90.00
#
_symmetry.space_group_name_H-M   'P 1'
#
loop_
_entity.id
_entity.type
_entity.pdbx_description
1 polymer ?
#
loop_
_entity_poly.entity_id
_entity_poly.type
_entity_poly.pdbx_seq_one_letter_code
_entity_poly.pdbx_strand_id
1 'polypeptide(L)'
;MKPRITVITLGVDDLGKSLRFYRDGLGLPTQGIIGKEFEHGAVAFFDLQNGVKLALWPRKSIAHDSTIPLQPPGSTEFTIGHNVNSKEEVDAVMKQAKEAGAKIVKSAGDTFWGGYGGYFQDPDGHLWEVVWNPQMRIED
;
A
#
# COMPACT_ATOMS: atom_id res chain seq x y z
N MET A 1 11.25 -21.07 9.21
CA MET A 1 11.17 -19.60 9.07
C MET A 1 10.54 -19.02 10.34
N LYS A 2 11.09 -17.93 10.89
CA LYS A 2 10.42 -17.23 12.00
C LYS A 2 9.16 -16.53 11.47
N PRO A 3 8.07 -16.44 12.25
CA PRO A 3 6.79 -15.83 11.80
C PRO A 3 6.90 -14.30 11.74
N ARG A 4 7.64 -13.78 10.76
CA ARG A 4 7.94 -12.37 10.63
C ARG A 4 8.03 -11.96 9.16
N ILE A 5 7.31 -10.88 8.82
CA ILE A 5 7.46 -10.14 7.57
C ILE A 5 8.00 -8.77 7.93
N THR A 6 9.08 -8.34 7.29
CA THR A 6 9.74 -7.07 7.59
C THR A 6 9.63 -6.06 6.44
N VAL A 7 9.39 -6.51 5.22
CA VAL A 7 9.22 -5.64 4.05
C VAL A 7 8.12 -6.19 3.16
N ILE A 8 7.23 -5.30 2.72
CA ILE A 8 6.28 -5.55 1.63
C ILE A 8 6.71 -4.66 0.47
N THR A 9 7.05 -5.26 -0.67
CA THR A 9 7.48 -4.52 -1.87
C THR A 9 6.39 -4.53 -2.92
N LEU A 10 5.99 -3.34 -3.37
CA LEU A 10 5.04 -3.15 -4.45
C LEU A 10 5.79 -2.85 -5.75
N GLY A 11 5.48 -3.61 -6.80
CA GLY A 11 5.96 -3.33 -8.14
C GLY A 11 5.20 -2.14 -8.74
N VAL A 12 5.93 -1.12 -9.20
CA VAL A 12 5.34 0.12 -9.75
C VAL A 12 5.88 0.40 -11.15
N ASP A 13 5.10 1.11 -11.96
CA ASP A 13 5.54 1.50 -13.30
C ASP A 13 6.28 2.85 -13.27
N ASP A 14 5.78 3.82 -12.52
CA ASP A 14 6.38 5.14 -12.32
C ASP A 14 6.66 5.37 -10.84
N LEU A 15 7.92 5.18 -10.44
CA LEU A 15 8.35 5.29 -9.04
C LEU A 15 8.07 6.68 -8.45
N GLY A 16 8.30 7.76 -9.23
CA GLY A 16 8.06 9.12 -8.77
C GLY A 16 6.58 9.41 -8.53
N LYS A 17 5.69 8.96 -9.41
CA LYS A 17 4.24 9.08 -9.25
C LYS A 17 3.75 8.30 -8.03
N SER A 18 4.22 7.08 -7.87
CA SER A 18 3.86 6.22 -6.75
C SER A 18 4.38 6.79 -5.42
N LEU A 19 5.62 7.32 -5.40
CA LEU A 19 6.18 8.00 -4.23
C LEU A 19 5.29 9.18 -3.79
N ARG A 20 4.86 10.02 -4.72
CA ARG A 20 3.99 11.17 -4.41
C ARG A 20 2.65 10.71 -3.84
N PHE A 21 2.07 9.64 -4.39
CA PHE A 21 0.81 9.09 -3.86
C PHE A 21 0.96 8.69 -2.37
N TYR A 22 1.96 7.89 -2.04
CA TYR A 22 2.14 7.39 -0.68
C TYR A 22 2.69 8.44 0.29
N ARG A 23 3.65 9.25 -0.14
CA ARG A 23 4.26 10.30 0.69
C ARG A 23 3.33 11.50 0.85
N ASP A 24 2.96 12.14 -0.26
CA ASP A 24 2.24 13.41 -0.24
C ASP A 24 0.73 13.18 -0.08
N GLY A 25 0.20 12.15 -0.70
CA GLY A 25 -1.22 11.79 -0.64
C GLY A 25 -1.63 11.11 0.66
N LEU A 26 -0.95 10.04 1.03
CA LEU A 26 -1.28 9.28 2.25
C LEU A 26 -0.48 9.71 3.48
N GLY A 27 0.54 10.55 3.32
CA GLY A 27 1.32 11.07 4.44
C GLY A 27 2.29 10.06 5.06
N LEU A 28 2.67 9.01 4.35
CA LEU A 28 3.60 8.02 4.89
C LEU A 28 5.05 8.55 4.93
N PRO A 29 5.77 8.33 6.04
CA PRO A 29 7.14 8.83 6.21
C PRO A 29 8.12 8.08 5.31
N THR A 30 8.99 8.82 4.64
CA THR A 30 10.02 8.27 3.75
C THR A 30 11.18 9.25 3.58
N GLN A 31 12.36 8.71 3.27
CA GLN A 31 13.52 9.52 2.83
C GLN A 31 13.48 9.80 1.31
N GLY A 32 12.45 9.33 0.60
CA GLY A 32 12.34 9.46 -0.84
C GLY A 32 13.07 8.34 -1.60
N ILE A 33 13.37 8.62 -2.87
CA ILE A 33 14.03 7.65 -3.74
C ILE A 33 15.53 7.61 -3.44
N ILE A 34 16.04 6.41 -3.16
CA ILE A 34 17.46 6.12 -2.96
C ILE A 34 17.94 5.10 -3.99
N GLY A 35 19.25 4.89 -4.08
CA GLY A 35 19.84 3.84 -4.91
C GLY A 35 19.86 4.14 -6.42
N LYS A 36 19.64 5.39 -6.81
CA LYS A 36 19.64 5.80 -8.24
C LYS A 36 20.99 5.60 -8.93
N GLU A 37 22.08 5.54 -8.15
CA GLU A 37 23.45 5.32 -8.62
C GLU A 37 23.68 3.88 -9.12
N PHE A 38 22.82 2.94 -8.77
CA PHE A 38 22.89 1.56 -9.20
C PHE A 38 21.86 1.26 -10.29
N GLU A 39 22.23 0.40 -11.24
CA GLU A 39 21.29 -0.15 -12.20
C GLU A 39 20.20 -0.94 -11.47
N HIS A 40 18.95 -0.69 -11.77
CA HIS A 40 17.78 -1.25 -11.06
C HIS A 40 17.74 -0.98 -9.55
N GLY A 41 18.54 -0.01 -9.06
CA GLY A 41 18.66 0.27 -7.63
C GLY A 41 17.66 1.29 -7.08
N ALA A 42 17.03 2.11 -7.93
CA ALA A 42 16.10 3.14 -7.49
C ALA A 42 14.88 2.54 -6.78
N VAL A 43 14.71 2.87 -5.51
CA VAL A 43 13.68 2.34 -4.61
C VAL A 43 13.25 3.41 -3.61
N ALA A 44 12.03 3.36 -3.13
CA ALA A 44 11.57 4.17 -2.01
C ALA A 44 11.07 3.27 -0.88
N PHE A 45 11.51 3.56 0.36
CA PHE A 45 11.06 2.86 1.56
C PHE A 45 10.24 3.80 2.43
N PHE A 46 9.16 3.26 2.99
CA PHE A 46 8.34 3.92 4.00
C PHE A 46 8.41 3.11 5.29
N ASP A 47 8.68 3.81 6.39
CA ASP A 47 8.70 3.19 7.71
C ASP A 47 7.25 3.07 8.23
N LEU A 48 6.84 1.85 8.50
CA LEU A 48 5.55 1.53 9.11
C LEU A 48 5.75 1.16 10.58
N GLN A 49 4.65 1.07 11.31
CA GLN A 49 4.67 0.63 12.71
C GLN A 49 5.28 -0.78 12.86
N ASN A 50 5.80 -1.07 14.04
CA ASN A 50 6.39 -2.37 14.41
C ASN A 50 7.57 -2.81 13.52
N GLY A 51 8.30 -1.86 12.92
CA GLY A 51 9.50 -2.14 12.13
C GLY A 51 9.25 -2.77 10.76
N VAL A 52 7.99 -2.78 10.31
CA VAL A 52 7.67 -3.18 8.94
C VAL A 52 7.97 -2.02 7.98
N LYS A 53 8.43 -2.33 6.79
CA LYS A 53 8.60 -1.35 5.72
C LYS A 53 7.70 -1.66 4.54
N LEU A 54 7.14 -0.61 3.96
CA LEU A 54 6.59 -0.65 2.61
C LEU A 54 7.66 -0.16 1.64
N ALA A 55 7.93 -0.91 0.58
CA ALA A 55 8.87 -0.51 -0.46
C ALA A 55 8.14 -0.34 -1.80
N LEU A 56 8.54 0.67 -2.56
CA LEU A 56 8.13 0.85 -3.95
C LEU A 56 9.36 0.59 -4.82
N TRP A 57 9.24 -0.37 -5.73
CA TRP A 57 10.32 -0.73 -6.64
C TRP A 57 9.78 -0.95 -8.05
N PRO A 58 10.45 -0.45 -9.10
CA PRO A 58 9.96 -0.64 -10.45
C PRO A 58 9.76 -2.13 -10.79
N ARG A 59 8.64 -2.48 -11.41
CA ARG A 59 8.33 -3.86 -11.84
C ARG A 59 9.46 -4.46 -12.67
N LYS A 60 10.07 -3.65 -13.54
CA LYS A 60 11.22 -4.08 -14.37
C LYS A 60 12.42 -4.48 -13.50
N SER A 61 12.64 -3.76 -12.41
CA SER A 61 13.73 -4.06 -11.47
C SER A 61 13.45 -5.33 -10.69
N ILE A 62 12.22 -5.55 -10.24
CA ILE A 62 11.80 -6.79 -9.57
C ILE A 62 11.96 -7.98 -10.52
N ALA A 63 11.48 -7.85 -11.77
CA ALA A 63 11.60 -8.90 -12.77
C ALA A 63 13.06 -9.25 -13.06
N HIS A 64 13.92 -8.24 -13.22
CA HIS A 64 15.35 -8.41 -13.43
C HIS A 64 16.03 -9.13 -12.26
N ASP A 65 15.81 -8.64 -11.04
CA ASP A 65 16.47 -9.18 -9.84
C ASP A 65 16.02 -10.60 -9.51
N SER A 66 14.72 -10.87 -9.62
CA SER A 66 14.13 -12.18 -9.31
C SER A 66 14.26 -13.20 -10.45
N THR A 67 14.68 -12.77 -11.64
CA THR A 67 14.73 -13.58 -12.88
C THR A 67 13.38 -14.11 -13.36
N ILE A 68 12.27 -13.54 -12.87
CA ILE A 68 10.92 -13.85 -13.32
C ILE A 68 10.57 -12.94 -14.51
N PRO A 69 9.94 -13.46 -15.57
CA PRO A 69 9.46 -12.62 -16.66
C PRO A 69 8.52 -11.52 -16.18
N LEU A 70 8.66 -10.31 -16.75
CA LEU A 70 7.75 -9.20 -16.44
C LEU A 70 6.32 -9.58 -16.82
N GLN A 71 5.42 -9.55 -15.83
CA GLN A 71 4.01 -9.88 -15.99
C GLN A 71 3.14 -8.62 -15.98
N PRO A 72 1.96 -8.66 -16.62
CA PRO A 72 0.94 -7.62 -16.43
C PRO A 72 0.53 -7.50 -14.96
N PRO A 73 0.10 -6.32 -14.51
CA PRO A 73 -0.42 -6.16 -13.16
C PRO A 73 -1.65 -7.04 -12.89
N GLY A 74 -1.69 -7.66 -11.73
CA GLY A 74 -2.86 -8.35 -11.19
C GLY A 74 -3.22 -7.78 -9.82
N SER A 75 -4.50 -7.59 -9.52
CA SER A 75 -4.95 -6.96 -8.29
C SER A 75 -5.69 -7.90 -7.34
N THR A 76 -5.77 -9.18 -7.67
CA THR A 76 -6.50 -10.18 -6.87
C THR A 76 -5.62 -11.19 -6.14
N GLU A 77 -4.29 -11.09 -6.28
CA GLU A 77 -3.36 -12.02 -5.65
C GLU A 77 -3.13 -11.71 -4.16
N PHE A 78 -3.26 -10.45 -3.76
CA PHE A 78 -3.17 -10.03 -2.37
C PHE A 78 -3.85 -8.68 -2.15
N THR A 79 -4.17 -8.38 -0.89
CA THR A 79 -4.62 -7.07 -0.43
C THR A 79 -3.74 -6.59 0.70
N ILE A 80 -3.63 -5.27 0.84
CA ILE A 80 -2.99 -4.66 2.01
C ILE A 80 -4.10 -4.10 2.89
N GLY A 81 -4.21 -4.61 4.12
CA GLY A 81 -5.21 -4.19 5.08
C GLY A 81 -4.70 -3.04 5.95
N HIS A 82 -5.47 -1.97 6.03
CA HIS A 82 -5.29 -0.87 6.97
C HIS A 82 -6.47 -0.85 7.93
N ASN A 83 -6.24 -1.37 9.14
CA ASN A 83 -7.25 -1.38 10.18
C ASN A 83 -7.23 -0.08 10.98
N VAL A 84 -8.42 0.38 11.34
CA VAL A 84 -8.64 1.59 12.13
C VAL A 84 -9.63 1.33 13.27
N ASN A 85 -9.79 2.28 14.18
CA ASN A 85 -10.55 2.08 15.41
C ASN A 85 -12.03 2.52 15.35
N SER A 86 -12.48 3.14 14.24
CA SER A 86 -13.87 3.57 14.08
C SER A 86 -14.32 3.62 12.62
N LYS A 87 -15.63 3.68 12.39
CA LYS A 87 -16.22 3.89 11.06
C LYS A 87 -15.84 5.24 10.47
N GLU A 88 -15.79 6.27 11.30
CA GLU A 88 -15.40 7.63 10.94
C GLU A 88 -13.96 7.68 10.42
N GLU A 89 -13.05 6.90 11.06
CA GLU A 89 -11.68 6.79 10.58
C GLU A 89 -11.60 6.07 9.23
N VAL A 90 -12.43 5.04 8.99
CA VAL A 90 -12.53 4.41 7.66
C VAL A 90 -12.91 5.45 6.61
N ASP A 91 -13.96 6.22 6.86
CA ASP A 91 -14.44 7.24 5.93
C ASP A 91 -13.38 8.31 5.67
N ALA A 92 -12.65 8.74 6.71
CA ALA A 92 -11.58 9.72 6.60
C ALA A 92 -10.41 9.20 5.74
N VAL A 93 -9.97 7.97 5.95
CA VAL A 93 -8.89 7.35 5.16
C VAL A 93 -9.32 7.13 3.71
N MET A 94 -10.53 6.66 3.46
CA MET A 94 -11.06 6.48 2.11
C MET A 94 -11.14 7.82 1.36
N LYS A 95 -11.55 8.90 2.03
CA LYS A 95 -11.56 10.25 1.48
C LYS A 95 -10.14 10.73 1.14
N GLN A 96 -9.19 10.56 2.07
CA GLN A 96 -7.78 10.90 1.86
C GLN A 96 -7.19 10.15 0.66
N ALA A 97 -7.45 8.86 0.55
CA ALA A 97 -6.99 8.05 -0.59
C ALA A 97 -7.55 8.57 -1.92
N LYS A 98 -8.85 8.92 -1.96
CA LYS A 98 -9.49 9.49 -3.14
C LYS A 98 -8.86 10.84 -3.53
N GLU A 99 -8.63 11.72 -2.58
CA GLU A 99 -7.98 13.01 -2.80
C GLU A 99 -6.52 12.87 -3.25
N ALA A 100 -5.84 11.80 -2.81
CA ALA A 100 -4.49 11.43 -3.25
C ALA A 100 -4.43 10.88 -4.69
N GLY A 101 -5.57 10.55 -5.29
CA GLY A 101 -5.67 10.02 -6.65
C GLY A 101 -5.95 8.51 -6.73
N ALA A 102 -6.31 7.87 -5.62
CA ALA A 102 -6.72 6.48 -5.64
C ALA A 102 -8.05 6.28 -6.39
N LYS A 103 -8.19 5.10 -6.99
CA LYS A 103 -9.48 4.63 -7.49
C LYS A 103 -10.26 3.98 -6.36
N ILE A 104 -11.43 4.49 -6.04
CA ILE A 104 -12.34 3.84 -5.10
C ILE A 104 -12.99 2.65 -5.81
N VAL A 105 -12.68 1.44 -5.35
CA VAL A 105 -13.19 0.19 -5.91
C VAL A 105 -14.52 -0.17 -5.27
N LYS A 106 -14.59 -0.05 -3.94
CA LYS A 106 -15.80 -0.27 -3.15
C LYS A 106 -15.89 0.78 -2.08
N SER A 107 -16.94 1.58 -2.11
CA SER A 107 -17.21 2.59 -1.08
C SER A 107 -17.33 1.93 0.30
N ALA A 108 -16.92 2.66 1.34
CA ALA A 108 -17.06 2.19 2.70
C ALA A 108 -18.52 1.88 3.05
N GLY A 109 -18.75 0.79 3.73
CA GLY A 109 -20.06 0.33 4.14
C GLY A 109 -19.97 -0.81 5.16
N ASP A 110 -21.13 -1.18 5.72
CA ASP A 110 -21.22 -2.31 6.65
C ASP A 110 -20.84 -3.61 5.96
N THR A 111 -20.08 -4.46 6.67
CA THR A 111 -19.69 -5.79 6.20
C THR A 111 -20.67 -6.84 6.73
N PHE A 112 -20.72 -8.02 6.07
CA PHE A 112 -21.59 -9.13 6.50
C PHE A 112 -21.20 -9.72 7.86
N TRP A 113 -19.96 -9.49 8.32
CA TRP A 113 -19.42 -10.02 9.57
C TRP A 113 -19.43 -9.00 10.72
N GLY A 114 -20.07 -7.82 10.57
CA GLY A 114 -20.27 -6.84 11.63
C GLY A 114 -19.24 -5.72 11.66
N GLY A 115 -18.35 -5.64 10.70
CA GLY A 115 -17.40 -4.54 10.54
C GLY A 115 -17.91 -3.45 9.59
N TYR A 116 -16.99 -2.54 9.23
CA TYR A 116 -17.23 -1.46 8.27
C TYR A 116 -15.96 -1.21 7.48
N GLY A 117 -16.04 -1.20 6.17
CA GLY A 117 -14.84 -1.05 5.35
C GLY A 117 -15.11 -0.76 3.89
N GLY A 118 -14.03 -0.41 3.19
CA GLY A 118 -14.03 -0.14 1.76
C GLY A 118 -12.70 -0.55 1.13
N TYR A 119 -12.64 -0.46 -0.20
CA TYR A 119 -11.44 -0.79 -0.98
C TYR A 119 -11.07 0.35 -1.91
N PHE A 120 -9.77 0.61 -2.01
CA PHE A 120 -9.22 1.48 -3.05
C PHE A 120 -8.03 0.82 -3.75
N GLN A 121 -7.71 1.29 -4.95
CA GLN A 121 -6.49 0.95 -5.67
C GLN A 121 -5.56 2.14 -5.72
N ASP A 122 -4.27 1.89 -5.53
CA ASP A 122 -3.21 2.87 -5.75
C ASP A 122 -3.05 3.14 -7.26
N PRO A 123 -2.14 4.06 -7.69
CA PRO A 123 -1.93 4.37 -9.11
C PRO A 123 -1.54 3.17 -9.99
N ASP A 124 -0.99 2.12 -9.40
CA ASP A 124 -0.57 0.90 -10.10
C ASP A 124 -1.60 -0.25 -10.00
N GLY A 125 -2.73 0.00 -9.35
CA GLY A 125 -3.80 -0.98 -9.20
C GLY A 125 -3.65 -1.91 -8.01
N HIS A 126 -2.71 -1.67 -7.09
CA HIS A 126 -2.59 -2.45 -5.87
C HIS A 126 -3.80 -2.20 -4.97
N LEU A 127 -4.38 -3.27 -4.45
CA LEU A 127 -5.65 -3.23 -3.72
C LEU A 127 -5.40 -3.05 -2.22
N TRP A 128 -6.03 -2.03 -1.66
CA TRP A 128 -6.04 -1.72 -0.23
C TRP A 128 -7.44 -1.89 0.34
N GLU A 129 -7.52 -2.51 1.50
CA GLU A 129 -8.72 -2.59 2.32
C GLU A 129 -8.57 -1.67 3.53
N VAL A 130 -9.48 -0.74 3.69
CA VAL A 130 -9.56 0.11 4.89
C VAL A 130 -10.76 -0.37 5.70
N VAL A 131 -10.54 -0.82 6.94
CA VAL A 131 -11.58 -1.53 7.68
C VAL A 131 -11.52 -1.26 9.18
N TRP A 132 -12.70 -1.10 9.77
CA TRP A 132 -12.91 -1.17 11.20
C TRP A 132 -13.50 -2.54 11.56
N ASN A 133 -12.82 -3.24 12.48
CA ASN A 133 -13.28 -4.49 13.04
C ASN A 133 -13.57 -4.26 14.53
N PRO A 134 -14.84 -4.39 14.99
CA PRO A 134 -15.19 -4.14 16.40
C PRO A 134 -14.51 -5.09 17.38
N GLN A 135 -13.96 -6.20 16.91
CA GLN A 135 -13.25 -7.18 17.72
C GLN A 135 -11.72 -6.94 17.74
N MET A 136 -11.23 -5.95 17.02
CA MET A 136 -9.80 -5.62 16.91
C MET A 136 -9.56 -4.18 17.34
N ARG A 137 -8.72 -3.99 18.33
CA ARG A 137 -8.23 -2.67 18.74
C ARG A 137 -6.85 -2.44 18.14
N ILE A 138 -6.68 -1.33 17.46
CA ILE A 138 -5.39 -0.90 16.94
C ILE A 138 -4.77 0.07 17.93
N GLU A 139 -3.54 -0.20 18.31
CA GLU A 139 -2.74 0.68 19.15
C GLU A 139 -1.76 1.46 18.27
N ASP A 140 -1.78 2.80 18.41
CA ASP A 140 -0.91 3.74 17.69
C ASP A 140 0.42 3.94 18.44
#